data_d9ef782f0b01b5d5707b6e65605a85e3
#
_entry.id   d9ef782f0b01b5d5707b6e65605a85e3
#
_cell.length_a   1.000
_cell.length_b   1.000
_cell.length_c   1.000
_cell.angle_alpha   90.00
_cell.angle_beta   90.00
_cell.angle_gamma   90.00
#
_symmetry.space_group_name_H-M   'P 1'
#
loop_
_entity.id
_entity.type
_entity.pdbx_description
1 polymer ?
#
loop_
_entity_poly.entity_id
_entity_poly.type
_entity_poly.pdbx_seq_one_letter_code
_entity_poly.pdbx_strand_id
1 'polypeptide(L)'
;MITIKMIATDSNGTSTDISKYVGDVEVSGSIKESTRTLTFKALRADVDKSFEAYNLNLGDRITCTEVFDEGGSKKFFEGVVWSKATKDNDVAIDVTCYDKSIYLNKNEPKTQAFTKKSCDDVARNIISSLGLSAGELAKTGKYSYNLRGLTGYDAIMAAYTKDSEKTGKKYKLVDIDGKINVYEAGKKHPIILEELNEAKVGKLLDTSYKESLDELVNEVKAIEDKKKDKKKKASIDAKSQQRFGRIQKVLKGDSSGVSGLMKGAKQEIDVTCIGDWDMVAGKSIELKSSIISGKFYIESDSHKLDDAVHTVDLKLTSELEMDKKGESSKK
;
A
#
# COMPACT_ATOMS: atom_id res chain seq x y z
N MET A 1 -4.19 -23.46 -16.03
CA MET A 1 -2.92 -22.72 -16.25
C MET A 1 -3.26 -21.22 -16.23
N ILE A 2 -2.47 -20.38 -15.57
CA ILE A 2 -2.73 -18.94 -15.58
C ILE A 2 -2.05 -18.33 -16.81
N THR A 3 -2.83 -17.66 -17.65
CA THR A 3 -2.31 -16.92 -18.81
C THR A 3 -2.41 -15.43 -18.54
N ILE A 4 -1.25 -14.73 -18.66
CA ILE A 4 -1.20 -13.28 -18.52
C ILE A 4 -1.24 -12.66 -19.90
N LYS A 5 -2.11 -11.67 -20.06
CA LYS A 5 -2.12 -10.79 -21.21
C LYS A 5 -1.58 -9.43 -20.78
N MET A 6 -0.47 -8.99 -21.38
CA MET A 6 0.13 -7.68 -21.12
C MET A 6 0.12 -6.86 -22.40
N ILE A 7 -0.57 -5.73 -22.35
CA ILE A 7 -0.71 -4.80 -23.46
C ILE A 7 0.03 -3.51 -23.14
N ALA A 8 0.95 -3.14 -24.00
CA ALA A 8 1.58 -1.84 -24.00
C ALA A 8 0.89 -0.91 -25.01
N THR A 9 0.59 0.31 -24.59
CA THR A 9 -0.02 1.34 -25.47
C THR A 9 0.85 2.57 -25.47
N ASP A 10 1.32 2.97 -26.65
CA ASP A 10 2.19 4.13 -26.83
C ASP A 10 1.44 5.47 -26.73
N SER A 11 2.18 6.59 -26.87
CA SER A 11 1.63 7.94 -26.83
C SER A 11 0.66 8.27 -27.99
N ASN A 12 0.71 7.49 -29.07
CA ASN A 12 -0.18 7.64 -30.23
C ASN A 12 -1.47 6.83 -30.08
N GLY A 13 -1.56 6.02 -29.00
CA GLY A 13 -2.70 5.12 -28.75
C GLY A 13 -2.58 3.77 -29.44
N THR A 14 -1.43 3.45 -30.06
CA THR A 14 -1.18 2.14 -30.66
C THR A 14 -0.94 1.11 -29.56
N SER A 15 -1.70 0.02 -29.58
CA SER A 15 -1.61 -1.04 -28.57
C SER A 15 -0.92 -2.27 -29.16
N THR A 16 0.07 -2.80 -28.42
CA THR A 16 0.84 -3.99 -28.81
C THR A 16 0.77 -5.02 -27.68
N ASP A 17 0.51 -6.28 -28.02
CA ASP A 17 0.57 -7.40 -27.10
C ASP A 17 2.02 -7.81 -26.89
N ILE A 18 2.54 -7.59 -25.67
CA ILE A 18 3.92 -7.89 -25.30
C ILE A 18 4.04 -9.14 -24.41
N SER A 19 2.95 -9.87 -24.21
CA SER A 19 2.88 -11.03 -23.29
C SER A 19 3.97 -12.08 -23.52
N LYS A 20 4.37 -12.28 -24.78
CA LYS A 20 5.41 -13.26 -25.16
C LYS A 20 6.82 -12.84 -24.80
N TYR A 21 7.02 -11.58 -24.49
CA TYR A 21 8.32 -10.94 -24.36
C TYR A 21 8.63 -10.52 -22.92
N VAL A 22 7.74 -10.86 -21.99
CA VAL A 22 7.87 -10.47 -20.59
C VAL A 22 7.97 -11.68 -19.67
N GLY A 23 8.75 -11.52 -18.60
CA GLY A 23 8.89 -12.48 -17.52
C GLY A 23 9.08 -11.78 -16.18
N ASP A 24 9.18 -12.55 -15.10
CA ASP A 24 9.38 -12.07 -13.74
C ASP A 24 8.37 -10.96 -13.35
N VAL A 25 7.08 -11.22 -13.60
CA VAL A 25 6.01 -10.23 -13.38
C VAL A 25 5.64 -10.19 -11.90
N GLU A 26 5.81 -9.02 -11.29
CA GLU A 26 5.47 -8.79 -9.88
C GLU A 26 4.62 -7.52 -9.74
N VAL A 27 3.51 -7.61 -8.98
CA VAL A 27 2.69 -6.46 -8.59
C VAL A 27 2.67 -6.34 -7.08
N SER A 28 3.10 -5.21 -6.55
CA SER A 28 3.20 -4.99 -5.11
C SER A 28 2.52 -3.71 -4.65
N GLY A 29 2.21 -3.68 -3.35
CA GLY A 29 1.64 -2.51 -2.68
C GLY A 29 1.76 -2.59 -1.17
N SER A 30 1.60 -1.44 -0.49
CA SER A 30 1.69 -1.34 0.96
C SER A 30 0.61 -0.38 1.50
N ILE A 31 0.20 -0.58 2.75
CA ILE A 31 -0.74 0.32 3.42
C ILE A 31 -0.18 1.76 3.53
N LYS A 32 1.14 1.91 3.56
CA LYS A 32 1.86 3.18 3.68
C LYS A 32 2.21 3.84 2.34
N GLU A 33 1.87 3.19 1.23
CA GLU A 33 2.13 3.68 -0.12
C GLU A 33 0.81 3.96 -0.84
N SER A 34 0.77 5.02 -1.64
CA SER A 34 -0.41 5.33 -2.46
C SER A 34 -0.45 4.50 -3.73
N THR A 35 0.71 4.12 -4.23
CA THR A 35 0.92 3.62 -5.59
C THR A 35 1.21 2.13 -5.56
N ARG A 36 0.54 1.37 -6.41
CA ARG A 36 0.94 0.01 -6.70
C ARG A 36 2.01 0.01 -7.77
N THR A 37 2.99 -0.85 -7.58
CA THR A 37 4.13 -1.02 -8.47
C THR A 37 3.99 -2.32 -9.23
N LEU A 38 4.17 -2.27 -10.55
CA LEU A 38 4.39 -3.44 -11.39
C LEU A 38 5.84 -3.44 -11.84
N THR A 39 6.55 -4.53 -11.62
CA THR A 39 7.86 -4.79 -12.18
C THR A 39 7.82 -6.01 -13.09
N PHE A 40 8.60 -5.98 -14.16
CA PHE A 40 8.77 -7.12 -15.06
C PHE A 40 10.07 -6.99 -15.87
N LYS A 41 10.54 -8.08 -16.41
CA LYS A 41 11.63 -8.11 -17.40
C LYS A 41 11.05 -8.17 -18.80
N ALA A 42 11.51 -7.31 -19.69
CA ALA A 42 11.16 -7.32 -21.11
C ALA A 42 12.38 -7.70 -21.93
N LEU A 43 12.23 -8.66 -22.85
CA LEU A 43 13.31 -9.07 -23.74
C LEU A 43 13.75 -7.90 -24.65
N ARG A 44 15.06 -7.81 -24.89
CA ARG A 44 15.65 -6.79 -25.76
C ARG A 44 15.57 -7.21 -27.22
N ALA A 45 15.08 -6.31 -28.04
CA ALA A 45 14.97 -6.48 -29.48
C ALA A 45 16.28 -6.53 -30.23
N ASP A 46 17.27 -5.83 -29.72
CA ASP A 46 18.57 -5.68 -30.36
C ASP A 46 19.45 -6.94 -30.24
N VAL A 47 19.04 -7.89 -29.41
CA VAL A 47 19.76 -9.16 -29.19
C VAL A 47 19.42 -10.21 -30.26
N ASP A 48 18.22 -10.19 -30.83
CA ASP A 48 17.80 -11.11 -31.91
C ASP A 48 17.06 -10.35 -33.02
N LYS A 49 17.66 -10.32 -34.20
CA LYS A 49 17.13 -9.62 -35.38
C LYS A 49 15.85 -10.24 -35.96
N SER A 50 15.51 -11.47 -35.58
CA SER A 50 14.26 -12.15 -35.96
C SER A 50 13.07 -11.74 -35.08
N PHE A 51 13.32 -10.92 -34.08
CA PHE A 51 12.38 -10.55 -33.04
C PHE A 51 11.62 -9.27 -33.43
N GLU A 52 10.33 -9.37 -33.61
CA GLU A 52 9.44 -8.19 -33.76
C GLU A 52 9.30 -7.51 -32.39
N ALA A 53 10.27 -6.69 -32.04
CA ALA A 53 10.32 -6.09 -30.73
C ALA A 53 9.49 -4.83 -30.63
N TYR A 54 8.70 -4.78 -29.58
CA TYR A 54 8.10 -3.54 -29.13
C TYR A 54 9.13 -2.74 -28.31
N ASN A 55 9.37 -1.51 -28.70
CA ASN A 55 10.20 -0.60 -27.93
C ASN A 55 9.35 0.05 -26.84
N LEU A 56 9.47 -0.42 -25.61
CA LEU A 56 8.86 0.23 -24.46
C LEU A 56 9.49 1.60 -24.22
N ASN A 57 8.68 2.65 -24.11
CA ASN A 57 9.11 3.99 -23.80
C ASN A 57 8.59 4.45 -22.44
N LEU A 58 9.29 5.40 -21.81
CA LEU A 58 8.77 6.05 -20.59
C LEU A 58 7.45 6.74 -20.94
N GLY A 59 6.44 6.53 -20.09
CA GLY A 59 5.10 7.05 -20.28
C GLY A 59 4.14 6.14 -21.06
N ASP A 60 4.62 5.04 -21.69
CA ASP A 60 3.75 4.04 -22.28
C ASP A 60 2.83 3.44 -21.23
N ARG A 61 1.56 3.20 -21.57
CA ARG A 61 0.59 2.60 -20.67
C ARG A 61 0.66 1.09 -20.75
N ILE A 62 0.77 0.45 -19.59
CA ILE A 62 0.74 -1.01 -19.44
C ILE A 62 -0.59 -1.44 -18.82
N THR A 63 -1.25 -2.40 -19.44
CA THR A 63 -2.45 -3.06 -18.91
C THR A 63 -2.19 -4.54 -18.78
N CYS A 64 -2.38 -5.09 -17.58
CA CYS A 64 -2.20 -6.51 -17.29
C CYS A 64 -3.53 -7.16 -16.93
N THR A 65 -3.80 -8.29 -17.57
CA THR A 65 -5.05 -9.04 -17.42
C THR A 65 -4.71 -10.53 -17.25
N GLU A 66 -5.29 -11.16 -16.26
CA GLU A 66 -5.32 -12.61 -16.12
C GLU A 66 -6.44 -13.16 -16.99
N VAL A 67 -6.14 -14.17 -17.79
CA VAL A 67 -7.10 -14.87 -18.64
C VAL A 67 -7.32 -16.27 -18.07
N PHE A 68 -8.57 -16.65 -17.83
CA PHE A 68 -8.92 -17.93 -17.22
C PHE A 68 -9.18 -18.99 -18.30
N ASP A 69 -8.74 -20.23 -18.06
CA ASP A 69 -8.95 -21.38 -18.97
C ASP A 69 -10.44 -21.67 -19.24
N GLU A 70 -11.30 -21.42 -18.24
CA GLU A 70 -12.76 -21.63 -18.34
C GLU A 70 -13.50 -20.47 -19.04
N GLY A 71 -12.76 -19.50 -19.53
CA GLY A 71 -13.27 -18.26 -20.12
C GLY A 71 -13.41 -17.13 -19.11
N GLY A 72 -13.33 -15.91 -19.60
CA GLY A 72 -13.30 -14.70 -18.78
C GLY A 72 -11.88 -14.18 -18.55
N SER A 73 -11.81 -12.99 -17.98
CA SER A 73 -10.54 -12.34 -17.66
C SER A 73 -10.71 -11.34 -16.52
N LYS A 74 -9.63 -11.11 -15.76
CA LYS A 74 -9.59 -10.12 -14.68
C LYS A 74 -8.40 -9.20 -14.89
N LYS A 75 -8.65 -7.91 -15.11
CA LYS A 75 -7.60 -6.90 -15.11
C LYS A 75 -7.09 -6.75 -13.68
N PHE A 76 -5.77 -6.82 -13.49
CA PHE A 76 -5.13 -6.71 -12.18
C PHE A 76 -4.19 -5.53 -12.04
N PHE A 77 -3.76 -4.93 -13.17
CA PHE A 77 -2.93 -3.73 -13.14
C PHE A 77 -3.19 -2.86 -14.37
N GLU A 78 -3.17 -1.55 -14.17
CA GLU A 78 -3.09 -0.54 -15.21
C GLU A 78 -2.22 0.60 -14.71
N GLY A 79 -1.17 0.92 -15.46
CA GLY A 79 -0.23 1.95 -15.06
C GLY A 79 0.61 2.46 -16.23
N VAL A 80 1.67 3.20 -15.90
CA VAL A 80 2.59 3.81 -16.88
C VAL A 80 4.01 3.34 -16.63
N VAL A 81 4.77 3.12 -17.70
CA VAL A 81 6.21 2.86 -17.65
C VAL A 81 6.90 4.06 -17.03
N TRP A 82 7.47 3.87 -15.84
CA TRP A 82 8.09 4.95 -15.09
C TRP A 82 9.60 4.94 -15.14
N SER A 83 10.19 3.76 -15.12
CA SER A 83 11.64 3.59 -15.26
C SER A 83 11.98 2.32 -16.03
N LYS A 84 13.13 2.35 -16.67
CA LYS A 84 13.76 1.21 -17.35
C LYS A 84 15.21 1.17 -16.96
N ALA A 85 15.75 -0.04 -16.73
CA ALA A 85 17.16 -0.26 -16.46
C ALA A 85 17.65 -1.46 -17.27
N THR A 86 18.87 -1.39 -17.79
CA THR A 86 19.53 -2.49 -18.51
C THR A 86 21.04 -2.36 -18.36
N LYS A 87 21.75 -3.45 -18.53
CA LYS A 87 23.23 -3.51 -18.63
C LYS A 87 23.61 -4.03 -20.00
N ASP A 88 24.84 -3.76 -20.42
CA ASP A 88 25.32 -4.09 -21.77
C ASP A 88 25.15 -5.57 -22.14
N ASN A 89 25.36 -6.47 -21.19
CA ASN A 89 25.30 -7.92 -21.40
C ASN A 89 23.93 -8.54 -21.07
N ASP A 90 22.94 -7.75 -20.63
CA ASP A 90 21.63 -8.28 -20.30
C ASP A 90 20.79 -8.50 -21.55
N VAL A 91 20.13 -9.63 -21.65
CA VAL A 91 19.17 -9.95 -22.72
C VAL A 91 17.79 -9.35 -22.47
N ALA A 92 17.59 -8.76 -21.31
CA ALA A 92 16.33 -8.16 -20.89
C ALA A 92 16.51 -6.76 -20.28
N ILE A 93 15.43 -6.02 -20.25
CA ILE A 93 15.31 -4.70 -19.61
C ILE A 93 14.45 -4.88 -18.38
N ASP A 94 14.91 -4.40 -17.23
CA ASP A 94 14.07 -4.27 -16.03
C ASP A 94 13.15 -3.07 -16.21
N VAL A 95 11.85 -3.29 -16.10
CA VAL A 95 10.81 -2.26 -16.28
C VAL A 95 10.05 -2.08 -14.98
N THR A 96 9.88 -0.83 -14.56
CA THR A 96 9.02 -0.47 -13.42
C THR A 96 7.89 0.41 -13.90
N CYS A 97 6.66 0.03 -13.56
CA CYS A 97 5.46 0.80 -13.84
C CYS A 97 4.75 1.17 -12.53
N TYR A 98 4.10 2.31 -12.54
CA TYR A 98 3.25 2.76 -11.45
C TYR A 98 1.82 2.96 -11.92
N ASP A 99 0.84 2.68 -11.06
CA ASP A 99 -0.55 3.03 -11.31
C ASP A 99 -0.75 4.56 -11.32
N LYS A 100 -1.96 5.01 -11.66
CA LYS A 100 -2.23 6.46 -11.80
C LYS A 100 -2.15 7.24 -10.50
N SER A 101 -2.16 6.59 -9.35
CA SER A 101 -2.01 7.27 -8.06
C SER A 101 -0.64 7.94 -7.90
N ILE A 102 0.38 7.53 -8.69
CA ILE A 102 1.70 8.19 -8.72
C ILE A 102 1.58 9.69 -8.99
N TYR A 103 0.62 10.10 -9.80
CA TYR A 103 0.42 11.52 -10.11
C TYR A 103 -0.07 12.34 -8.91
N LEU A 104 -0.71 11.69 -7.92
CA LEU A 104 -1.03 12.34 -6.64
C LEU A 104 0.23 12.64 -5.81
N ASN A 105 1.25 11.76 -5.90
CA ASN A 105 2.52 11.96 -5.18
C ASN A 105 3.42 13.01 -5.83
N LYS A 106 3.29 13.21 -7.15
CA LYS A 106 4.18 14.07 -7.94
C LYS A 106 3.64 15.47 -8.15
N ASN A 107 2.40 15.74 -7.75
CA ASN A 107 1.75 17.01 -7.98
C ASN A 107 1.19 17.64 -6.71
N GLU A 108 1.33 18.94 -6.59
CA GLU A 108 0.69 19.76 -5.57
C GLU A 108 -0.60 20.40 -6.14
N PRO A 109 -1.77 20.18 -5.52
CA PRO A 109 -3.02 20.76 -5.99
C PRO A 109 -3.05 22.28 -5.74
N LYS A 110 -3.72 23.02 -6.64
CA LYS A 110 -3.87 24.47 -6.50
C LYS A 110 -4.71 24.87 -5.30
N THR A 111 -5.83 24.17 -5.07
CA THR A 111 -6.72 24.43 -3.91
C THR A 111 -6.26 23.61 -2.73
N GLN A 112 -5.82 24.29 -1.67
CA GLN A 112 -5.18 23.65 -0.53
C GLN A 112 -5.78 24.06 0.83
N ALA A 113 -6.84 24.86 0.84
CA ALA A 113 -7.58 25.22 2.05
C ALA A 113 -9.09 24.99 1.85
N PHE A 114 -9.72 24.32 2.80
CA PHE A 114 -11.13 23.97 2.75
C PHE A 114 -11.81 24.30 4.06
N THR A 115 -13.03 24.84 4.00
CA THR A 115 -13.83 25.19 5.19
C THR A 115 -15.10 24.36 5.20
N LYS A 116 -15.32 23.62 6.31
CA LYS A 116 -16.53 22.80 6.56
C LYS A 116 -16.84 21.83 5.39
N LYS A 117 -15.84 21.14 4.88
CA LYS A 117 -15.96 20.12 3.82
C LYS A 117 -15.75 18.71 4.39
N SER A 118 -16.40 17.72 3.79
CA SER A 118 -16.11 16.31 4.07
C SER A 118 -14.80 15.86 3.40
N CYS A 119 -14.18 14.78 3.87
CA CYS A 119 -12.93 14.27 3.26
C CYS A 119 -13.15 13.84 1.80
N ASP A 120 -14.30 13.24 1.50
CA ASP A 120 -14.63 12.83 0.13
C ASP A 120 -14.82 14.03 -0.82
N ASP A 121 -15.38 15.16 -0.34
CA ASP A 121 -15.45 16.40 -1.13
C ASP A 121 -14.05 16.97 -1.40
N VAL A 122 -13.18 16.97 -0.37
CA VAL A 122 -11.77 17.42 -0.49
C VAL A 122 -11.02 16.52 -1.47
N ALA A 123 -11.11 15.21 -1.29
CA ALA A 123 -10.44 14.24 -2.16
C ALA A 123 -10.91 14.39 -3.62
N ARG A 124 -12.21 14.49 -3.87
CA ARG A 124 -12.77 14.69 -5.21
C ARG A 124 -12.25 15.97 -5.87
N ASN A 125 -12.19 17.06 -5.13
CA ASN A 125 -11.66 18.34 -5.63
C ASN A 125 -10.18 18.21 -6.00
N ILE A 126 -9.36 17.62 -5.14
CA ILE A 126 -7.92 17.42 -5.39
C ILE A 126 -7.70 16.52 -6.60
N ILE A 127 -8.34 15.35 -6.66
CA ILE A 127 -8.24 14.39 -7.76
C ILE A 127 -8.60 15.05 -9.10
N SER A 128 -9.74 15.75 -9.14
CA SER A 128 -10.20 16.42 -10.36
C SER A 128 -9.28 17.57 -10.77
N SER A 129 -8.72 18.34 -9.81
CA SER A 129 -7.79 19.45 -10.10
C SER A 129 -6.47 19.00 -10.73
N LEU A 130 -6.11 17.73 -10.56
CA LEU A 130 -4.93 17.09 -11.14
C LEU A 130 -5.26 16.30 -12.42
N GLY A 131 -6.47 16.42 -12.95
CA GLY A 131 -6.89 15.74 -14.18
C GLY A 131 -7.12 14.23 -14.01
N LEU A 132 -7.22 13.76 -12.75
CA LEU A 132 -7.48 12.36 -12.44
C LEU A 132 -8.98 12.10 -12.24
N SER A 133 -9.38 10.82 -12.33
CA SER A 133 -10.76 10.39 -12.13
C SER A 133 -10.95 9.86 -10.70
N ALA A 134 -11.97 10.36 -10.01
CA ALA A 134 -12.36 9.83 -8.71
C ALA A 134 -13.33 8.65 -8.87
N GLY A 135 -13.08 7.57 -8.12
CA GLY A 135 -13.98 6.44 -7.94
C GLY A 135 -14.84 6.61 -6.68
N GLU A 136 -14.96 5.52 -5.90
CA GLU A 136 -15.63 5.53 -4.62
C GLU A 136 -14.75 6.19 -3.56
N LEU A 137 -15.32 7.15 -2.82
CA LEU A 137 -14.64 7.87 -1.75
C LEU A 137 -15.41 7.69 -0.45
N ALA A 138 -14.76 7.19 0.58
CA ALA A 138 -15.36 6.96 1.88
C ALA A 138 -15.97 8.25 2.47
N LYS A 139 -17.24 8.18 2.84
CA LYS A 139 -17.99 9.30 3.40
C LYS A 139 -17.54 9.59 4.83
N THR A 140 -17.42 10.88 5.16
CA THR A 140 -16.93 11.33 6.47
C THR A 140 -17.71 12.54 7.00
N GLY A 141 -17.37 12.96 8.22
CA GLY A 141 -17.80 14.24 8.77
C GLY A 141 -17.21 15.44 8.02
N LYS A 142 -17.69 16.65 8.37
CA LYS A 142 -17.21 17.90 7.79
C LYS A 142 -16.20 18.57 8.71
N TYR A 143 -15.04 18.94 8.16
CA TYR A 143 -13.96 19.61 8.86
C TYR A 143 -13.41 20.78 8.05
N SER A 144 -12.57 21.60 8.66
CA SER A 144 -11.80 22.63 7.95
C SER A 144 -10.34 22.19 7.89
N TYR A 145 -9.67 22.43 6.75
CA TYR A 145 -8.35 21.91 6.47
C TYR A 145 -7.41 23.01 5.98
N ASN A 146 -6.12 22.91 6.36
CA ASN A 146 -5.03 23.64 5.76
C ASN A 146 -4.02 22.63 5.19
N LEU A 147 -4.05 22.43 3.87
CA LEU A 147 -3.28 21.40 3.15
C LEU A 147 -2.22 22.02 2.23
N ARG A 148 -1.80 23.26 2.49
CA ARG A 148 -0.86 24.00 1.66
C ARG A 148 0.52 23.35 1.63
N GLY A 149 1.13 23.24 0.43
CA GLY A 149 2.44 22.65 0.24
C GLY A 149 2.49 21.14 0.42
N LEU A 150 1.31 20.49 0.42
CA LEU A 150 1.22 19.04 0.42
C LEU A 150 1.01 18.53 -1.00
N THR A 151 1.54 17.34 -1.29
CA THR A 151 1.20 16.62 -2.51
C THR A 151 -0.28 16.26 -2.51
N GLY A 152 -0.85 15.91 -3.67
CA GLY A 152 -2.25 15.48 -3.75
C GLY A 152 -2.54 14.30 -2.83
N TYR A 153 -1.64 13.33 -2.76
CA TYR A 153 -1.76 12.18 -1.86
C TYR A 153 -1.73 12.59 -0.38
N ASP A 154 -0.70 13.35 0.02
CA ASP A 154 -0.57 13.77 1.42
C ASP A 154 -1.75 14.64 1.86
N ALA A 155 -2.25 15.50 0.97
CA ALA A 155 -3.40 16.35 1.24
C ALA A 155 -4.70 15.52 1.45
N ILE A 156 -4.95 14.53 0.58
CA ILE A 156 -6.10 13.62 0.74
C ILE A 156 -5.97 12.84 2.05
N MET A 157 -4.81 12.23 2.29
CA MET A 157 -4.60 11.40 3.49
C MET A 157 -4.60 12.24 4.77
N ALA A 158 -4.13 13.49 4.77
CA ALA A 158 -4.24 14.40 5.89
C ALA A 158 -5.71 14.70 6.24
N ALA A 159 -6.56 14.88 5.23
CA ALA A 159 -8.00 15.05 5.45
C ALA A 159 -8.61 13.81 6.12
N TYR A 160 -8.32 12.61 5.60
CA TYR A 160 -8.81 11.36 6.18
C TYR A 160 -8.18 11.03 7.53
N THR A 161 -6.92 11.44 7.80
CA THR A 161 -6.29 11.33 9.12
C THR A 161 -7.08 12.10 10.18
N LYS A 162 -7.55 13.31 9.84
CA LYS A 162 -8.37 14.11 10.73
C LYS A 162 -9.69 13.45 11.13
N ASP A 163 -10.36 12.78 10.19
CA ASP A 163 -11.54 11.97 10.50
C ASP A 163 -11.18 10.72 11.31
N SER A 164 -10.09 10.04 10.95
CA SER A 164 -9.57 8.87 11.66
C SER A 164 -9.31 9.16 13.15
N GLU A 165 -8.70 10.31 13.46
CA GLU A 165 -8.42 10.71 14.84
C GLU A 165 -9.70 10.92 15.68
N LYS A 166 -10.81 11.27 15.04
CA LYS A 166 -12.10 11.48 15.72
C LYS A 166 -12.96 10.23 15.80
N THR A 167 -12.90 9.39 14.76
CA THR A 167 -13.81 8.24 14.62
C THR A 167 -13.15 6.91 14.94
N GLY A 168 -11.83 6.86 14.95
CA GLY A 168 -11.04 5.61 15.05
C GLY A 168 -10.95 4.83 13.75
N LYS A 169 -11.69 5.19 12.70
CA LYS A 169 -11.66 4.53 11.40
C LYS A 169 -10.32 4.70 10.71
N LYS A 170 -9.95 3.73 9.90
CA LYS A 170 -8.72 3.75 9.09
C LYS A 170 -9.11 3.77 7.62
N TYR A 171 -8.30 4.44 6.81
CA TYR A 171 -8.57 4.65 5.39
C TYR A 171 -7.38 4.26 4.55
N LYS A 172 -7.65 3.71 3.36
CA LYS A 172 -6.65 3.40 2.34
C LYS A 172 -7.06 4.03 1.02
N LEU A 173 -6.12 4.75 0.40
CA LEU A 173 -6.24 5.22 -0.97
C LEU A 173 -5.67 4.16 -1.92
N VAL A 174 -6.34 3.92 -3.03
CA VAL A 174 -5.96 2.94 -4.05
C VAL A 174 -6.49 3.35 -5.42
N ASP A 175 -5.73 3.06 -6.46
CA ASP A 175 -6.23 3.08 -7.85
C ASP A 175 -6.97 1.75 -8.14
N ILE A 176 -8.19 1.84 -8.61
CA ILE A 176 -8.96 0.71 -9.13
C ILE A 176 -9.44 1.10 -10.53
N ASP A 177 -8.98 0.37 -11.54
CA ASP A 177 -9.33 0.59 -12.94
C ASP A 177 -9.09 2.02 -13.43
N GLY A 178 -7.98 2.63 -13.00
CA GLY A 178 -7.59 4.00 -13.36
C GLY A 178 -8.40 5.09 -12.68
N LYS A 179 -9.15 4.74 -11.62
CA LYS A 179 -9.88 5.68 -10.76
C LYS A 179 -9.34 5.64 -9.34
N ILE A 180 -9.14 6.81 -8.77
CA ILE A 180 -8.66 6.94 -7.39
C ILE A 180 -9.83 6.71 -6.42
N ASN A 181 -9.70 5.71 -5.59
CA ASN A 181 -10.68 5.33 -4.57
C ASN A 181 -10.09 5.56 -3.17
N VAL A 182 -10.94 5.81 -2.20
CA VAL A 182 -10.59 5.77 -0.77
C VAL A 182 -11.64 4.95 -0.04
N TYR A 183 -11.23 3.86 0.56
CA TYR A 183 -12.13 2.99 1.32
C TYR A 183 -11.75 2.94 2.81
N GLU A 184 -12.73 2.59 3.65
CA GLU A 184 -12.49 2.29 5.06
C GLU A 184 -11.84 0.91 5.15
N ALA A 185 -10.58 0.88 5.59
CA ALA A 185 -9.80 -0.34 5.69
C ALA A 185 -10.40 -1.31 6.72
N GLY A 186 -10.20 -2.60 6.51
CA GLY A 186 -10.63 -3.67 7.43
C GLY A 186 -12.14 -3.99 7.42
N LYS A 187 -12.96 -3.31 6.61
CA LYS A 187 -14.43 -3.47 6.59
C LYS A 187 -14.96 -4.68 5.83
N LYS A 188 -14.23 -5.20 4.85
CA LYS A 188 -14.69 -6.36 4.08
C LYS A 188 -14.52 -7.64 4.88
N HIS A 189 -15.34 -8.67 4.54
CA HIS A 189 -15.17 -10.00 5.10
C HIS A 189 -13.73 -10.46 4.90
N PRO A 190 -13.11 -11.07 5.92
CA PRO A 190 -11.75 -11.54 5.80
C PRO A 190 -11.64 -12.63 4.74
N ILE A 191 -10.54 -12.63 4.01
CA ILE A 191 -10.16 -13.77 3.17
C ILE A 191 -9.63 -14.85 4.11
N ILE A 192 -10.13 -16.07 3.98
CA ILE A 192 -9.71 -17.19 4.83
C ILE A 192 -8.49 -17.85 4.18
N LEU A 193 -7.38 -17.90 4.93
CA LEU A 193 -6.17 -18.63 4.56
C LEU A 193 -6.00 -19.83 5.50
N GLU A 194 -6.13 -21.01 4.95
CA GLU A 194 -5.94 -22.30 5.63
C GLU A 194 -4.80 -23.06 4.97
N GLU A 195 -4.07 -23.88 5.76
CA GLU A 195 -3.03 -24.76 5.24
C GLU A 195 -3.58 -25.70 4.19
N LEU A 196 -2.79 -25.94 3.14
CA LEU A 196 -3.11 -26.90 2.09
C LEU A 196 -3.03 -28.31 2.70
N ASN A 197 -4.15 -29.00 2.80
CA ASN A 197 -4.20 -30.40 3.26
C ASN A 197 -4.94 -31.27 2.25
N GLU A 198 -4.75 -32.59 2.34
CA GLU A 198 -5.30 -33.57 1.40
C GLU A 198 -6.85 -33.55 1.28
N ALA A 199 -7.54 -32.98 2.25
CA ALA A 199 -9.01 -32.93 2.32
C ALA A 199 -9.61 -31.54 2.01
N LYS A 200 -8.78 -30.48 1.98
CA LYS A 200 -9.26 -29.10 1.79
C LYS A 200 -8.36 -28.38 0.79
N VAL A 201 -8.97 -27.64 -0.12
CA VAL A 201 -8.26 -26.74 -1.02
C VAL A 201 -7.88 -25.47 -0.24
N GLY A 202 -6.89 -25.56 0.66
CA GLY A 202 -6.28 -24.42 1.32
C GLY A 202 -5.44 -23.62 0.34
N LYS A 203 -5.23 -22.34 0.61
CA LYS A 203 -4.39 -21.45 -0.20
C LYS A 203 -3.05 -21.14 0.48
N LEU A 204 -2.88 -21.46 1.75
CA LEU A 204 -1.68 -21.18 2.54
C LEU A 204 -0.55 -22.15 2.19
N LEU A 205 0.59 -21.62 1.78
CA LEU A 205 1.78 -22.41 1.43
C LEU A 205 2.82 -22.37 2.55
N ASP A 206 3.06 -21.19 3.13
CA ASP A 206 4.05 -21.01 4.20
C ASP A 206 3.62 -19.90 5.16
N THR A 207 4.06 -19.99 6.41
CA THR A 207 3.84 -18.97 7.44
C THR A 207 5.09 -18.82 8.29
N SER A 208 5.59 -17.61 8.41
CA SER A 208 6.67 -17.24 9.32
C SER A 208 6.13 -16.31 10.41
N TYR A 209 6.51 -16.55 11.64
CA TYR A 209 6.15 -15.73 12.79
C TYR A 209 7.38 -15.40 13.62
N LYS A 210 7.59 -14.11 13.89
CA LYS A 210 8.70 -13.61 14.71
C LYS A 210 8.18 -12.59 15.71
N GLU A 211 8.60 -12.73 16.97
CA GLU A 211 8.44 -11.72 18.00
C GLU A 211 9.80 -11.12 18.39
N SER A 212 9.83 -9.81 18.63
CA SER A 212 11.03 -9.08 19.03
C SER A 212 10.70 -7.95 20.00
N LEU A 213 11.62 -7.68 20.92
CA LEU A 213 11.59 -6.55 21.83
C LEU A 213 12.36 -5.33 21.31
N ASP A 214 12.94 -5.40 20.10
CA ASP A 214 13.84 -4.39 19.54
C ASP A 214 13.21 -3.00 19.46
N GLU A 215 11.89 -2.95 19.23
CA GLU A 215 11.14 -1.71 19.16
C GLU A 215 10.31 -1.40 20.41
N LEU A 216 10.36 -2.26 21.42
CA LEU A 216 9.59 -2.07 22.64
C LEU A 216 9.87 -0.72 23.30
N VAL A 217 8.81 0.00 23.65
CA VAL A 217 8.87 1.22 24.46
C VAL A 217 7.74 1.14 25.48
N ASN A 218 8.05 0.86 26.72
CA ASN A 218 7.06 0.69 27.79
C ASN A 218 7.07 1.84 28.81
N GLU A 219 7.86 2.88 28.57
CA GLU A 219 7.81 4.15 29.28
C GLU A 219 8.16 5.32 28.36
N VAL A 220 7.34 6.35 28.35
CA VAL A 220 7.62 7.60 27.66
C VAL A 220 7.51 8.77 28.64
N LYS A 221 8.55 9.57 28.75
CA LYS A 221 8.58 10.81 29.56
C LYS A 221 8.63 12.03 28.64
N ALA A 222 7.70 12.96 28.82
CA ALA A 222 7.79 14.28 28.19
C ALA A 222 8.56 15.25 29.09
N ILE A 223 9.53 15.97 28.52
CA ILE A 223 10.25 17.06 29.14
C ILE A 223 9.87 18.36 28.44
N GLU A 224 9.12 19.22 29.12
CA GLU A 224 8.79 20.55 28.63
C GLU A 224 9.85 21.58 29.04
N ASP A 225 10.33 22.37 28.08
CA ASP A 225 11.37 23.40 28.27
C ASP A 225 10.83 24.73 28.85
N LYS A 226 9.66 24.74 29.48
CA LYS A 226 9.07 25.98 30.02
C LYS A 226 9.40 26.20 31.50
N LYS A 227 9.89 27.39 31.80
CA LYS A 227 10.35 27.89 33.11
C LYS A 227 9.28 27.96 34.22
N LYS A 228 8.08 27.46 34.05
CA LYS A 228 7.03 27.43 35.06
C LYS A 228 6.30 26.07 35.07
N ASP A 229 6.29 25.47 36.26
CA ASP A 229 5.59 24.23 36.64
C ASP A 229 5.73 23.02 35.69
N LYS A 230 6.73 22.21 36.00
CA LYS A 230 7.03 20.93 35.34
C LYS A 230 5.97 19.89 35.68
N LYS A 231 4.83 19.88 35.03
CA LYS A 231 3.97 18.68 34.98
C LYS A 231 4.62 17.69 34.00
N LYS A 232 5.46 16.80 34.53
CA LYS A 232 5.98 15.66 33.77
C LYS A 232 4.82 14.72 33.48
N LYS A 233 4.31 14.69 32.25
CA LYS A 233 3.43 13.63 31.79
C LYS A 233 4.29 12.42 31.43
N ALA A 234 4.10 11.31 32.13
CA ALA A 234 4.69 10.03 31.77
C ALA A 234 3.57 9.07 31.38
N SER A 235 3.77 8.28 30.32
CA SER A 235 2.98 7.09 30.04
C SER A 235 3.81 5.87 30.41
N ILE A 236 3.27 4.97 31.22
CA ILE A 236 3.96 3.78 31.73
C ILE A 236 3.05 2.58 31.54
N ASP A 237 3.57 1.54 30.91
CA ASP A 237 2.99 0.21 30.88
C ASP A 237 3.66 -0.67 31.94
N ALA A 238 3.07 -0.67 33.14
CA ALA A 238 3.62 -1.40 34.28
C ALA A 238 3.65 -2.93 34.06
N LYS A 239 2.71 -3.50 33.31
CA LYS A 239 2.68 -4.93 32.99
C LYS A 239 3.84 -5.32 32.07
N SER A 240 4.06 -4.52 31.05
CA SER A 240 5.20 -4.70 30.14
C SER A 240 6.54 -4.53 30.87
N GLN A 241 6.65 -3.52 31.77
CA GLN A 241 7.87 -3.33 32.56
C GLN A 241 8.16 -4.50 33.51
N GLN A 242 7.13 -5.07 34.14
CA GLN A 242 7.27 -6.24 35.00
C GLN A 242 7.78 -7.45 34.19
N ARG A 243 7.35 -7.62 32.96
CA ARG A 243 7.70 -8.78 32.11
C ARG A 243 9.06 -8.63 31.42
N PHE A 244 9.36 -7.44 30.90
CA PHE A 244 10.48 -7.21 29.98
C PHE A 244 11.53 -6.24 30.51
N GLY A 245 11.35 -5.70 31.72
CA GLY A 245 12.17 -4.63 32.24
C GLY A 245 11.75 -3.26 31.68
N ARG A 246 12.42 -2.22 32.13
CA ARG A 246 12.11 -0.84 31.77
C ARG A 246 12.83 -0.44 30.50
N ILE A 247 12.09 -0.04 29.46
CA ILE A 247 12.58 0.49 28.20
C ILE A 247 11.93 1.86 27.98
N GLN A 248 12.72 2.92 28.13
CA GLN A 248 12.21 4.31 28.20
C GLN A 248 12.63 5.13 26.98
N LYS A 249 11.69 5.92 26.45
CA LYS A 249 11.98 7.07 25.56
C LYS A 249 11.67 8.39 26.24
N VAL A 250 12.42 9.43 25.86
CA VAL A 250 12.20 10.81 26.32
C VAL A 250 11.75 11.66 25.14
N LEU A 251 10.57 12.27 25.25
CA LEU A 251 10.06 13.24 24.30
C LEU A 251 10.42 14.65 24.77
N LYS A 252 11.13 15.42 23.93
CA LYS A 252 11.36 16.84 24.15
C LYS A 252 10.24 17.64 23.51
N GLY A 253 9.51 18.45 24.28
CA GLY A 253 8.39 19.27 23.81
C GLY A 253 7.03 18.87 24.39
N ASP A 254 5.95 19.13 23.63
CA ASP A 254 4.58 18.91 24.07
C ASP A 254 4.27 17.43 24.35
N SER A 255 3.51 17.21 25.43
CA SER A 255 3.12 15.87 25.90
C SER A 255 2.04 15.19 25.04
N SER A 256 1.54 15.83 23.98
CA SER A 256 0.48 15.30 23.11
C SER A 256 0.89 14.02 22.36
N GLY A 257 2.19 13.84 22.07
CA GLY A 257 2.74 12.68 21.36
C GLY A 257 3.13 11.47 22.22
N VAL A 258 2.99 11.54 23.55
CA VAL A 258 3.50 10.53 24.49
C VAL A 258 2.90 9.14 24.24
N SER A 259 1.60 9.05 24.03
CA SER A 259 0.91 7.77 23.76
C SER A 259 1.30 7.12 22.43
N GLY A 260 1.62 7.92 21.42
CA GLY A 260 2.05 7.43 20.10
C GLY A 260 3.48 6.86 20.07
N LEU A 261 4.27 7.12 21.11
CA LEU A 261 5.63 6.57 21.24
C LEU A 261 5.69 5.26 22.05
N MET A 262 4.61 4.91 22.74
CA MET A 262 4.49 3.61 23.39
C MET A 262 4.38 2.52 22.32
N LYS A 263 5.20 1.48 22.42
CA LYS A 263 5.20 0.35 21.49
C LYS A 263 5.29 -0.95 22.27
N GLY A 264 4.46 -1.91 21.92
CA GLY A 264 4.55 -3.30 22.43
C GLY A 264 5.72 -4.07 21.82
N ALA A 265 5.81 -5.34 22.13
CA ALA A 265 6.65 -6.26 21.39
C ALA A 265 6.25 -6.27 19.92
N LYS A 266 7.24 -6.21 19.03
CA LYS A 266 7.00 -6.24 17.58
C LYS A 266 6.66 -7.67 17.17
N GLN A 267 5.58 -7.82 16.42
CA GLN A 267 5.20 -9.08 15.77
C GLN A 267 5.36 -8.90 14.27
N GLU A 268 6.08 -9.82 13.65
CA GLU A 268 6.25 -9.90 12.19
C GLU A 268 5.62 -11.23 11.75
N ILE A 269 4.67 -11.16 10.84
CA ILE A 269 3.94 -12.31 10.30
C ILE A 269 4.04 -12.23 8.79
N ASP A 270 4.85 -13.10 8.21
CA ASP A 270 4.97 -13.22 6.76
C ASP A 270 4.26 -14.50 6.31
N VAL A 271 3.50 -14.39 5.23
CA VAL A 271 2.69 -15.49 4.70
C VAL A 271 2.90 -15.57 3.19
N THR A 272 3.17 -16.77 2.69
CA THR A 272 3.14 -17.08 1.26
C THR A 272 1.91 -17.94 0.96
N CYS A 273 1.14 -17.59 -0.06
CA CYS A 273 -0.08 -18.29 -0.42
C CYS A 273 -0.32 -18.33 -1.94
N ILE A 274 -1.23 -19.21 -2.37
CA ILE A 274 -1.75 -19.22 -3.75
C ILE A 274 -2.49 -17.90 -3.99
N GLY A 275 -2.21 -17.26 -5.12
CA GLY A 275 -2.62 -15.93 -5.44
C GLY A 275 -4.13 -15.73 -5.56
N ASP A 276 -4.54 -14.56 -5.11
CA ASP A 276 -5.86 -13.99 -5.33
C ASP A 276 -5.69 -12.46 -5.35
N TRP A 277 -6.04 -11.82 -6.46
CA TRP A 277 -5.91 -10.36 -6.64
C TRP A 277 -6.69 -9.53 -5.63
N ASP A 278 -7.53 -10.18 -4.83
CA ASP A 278 -8.21 -9.52 -3.72
C ASP A 278 -7.37 -9.42 -2.45
N MET A 279 -6.22 -10.09 -2.38
CA MET A 279 -5.26 -10.02 -1.26
C MET A 279 -4.38 -8.79 -1.36
N VAL A 280 -4.92 -7.61 -1.07
CA VAL A 280 -4.22 -6.33 -1.17
C VAL A 280 -4.14 -5.60 0.16
N ALA A 281 -3.11 -4.78 0.34
CA ALA A 281 -2.88 -4.00 1.55
C ALA A 281 -4.12 -3.23 2.02
N GLY A 282 -4.38 -3.27 3.33
CA GLY A 282 -5.55 -2.67 3.97
C GLY A 282 -6.79 -3.57 4.06
N LYS A 283 -6.76 -4.78 3.47
CA LYS A 283 -7.81 -5.80 3.67
C LYS A 283 -7.50 -6.69 4.85
N SER A 284 -8.51 -7.44 5.31
CA SER A 284 -8.36 -8.37 6.44
C SER A 284 -8.26 -9.81 5.98
N ILE A 285 -7.49 -10.60 6.73
CA ILE A 285 -7.26 -12.02 6.56
C ILE A 285 -7.67 -12.74 7.84
N GLU A 286 -8.35 -13.87 7.72
CA GLU A 286 -8.47 -14.87 8.78
C GLU A 286 -7.46 -15.98 8.51
N LEU A 287 -6.36 -15.96 9.25
CA LEU A 287 -5.27 -16.93 9.11
C LEU A 287 -5.52 -18.12 10.03
N LYS A 288 -5.37 -19.33 9.49
CA LYS A 288 -5.43 -20.60 10.21
C LYS A 288 -4.20 -21.42 9.85
N SER A 289 -3.12 -21.21 10.56
CA SER A 289 -1.90 -22.00 10.43
C SER A 289 -1.57 -22.73 11.74
N SER A 290 -0.68 -23.71 11.69
CA SER A 290 -0.19 -24.46 12.85
C SER A 290 0.60 -23.59 13.81
N ILE A 291 1.21 -22.48 13.33
CA ILE A 291 2.05 -21.58 14.13
C ILE A 291 1.23 -20.47 14.78
N ILE A 292 0.32 -19.85 14.02
CA ILE A 292 -0.49 -18.72 14.47
C ILE A 292 -1.84 -18.71 13.77
N SER A 293 -2.89 -18.40 14.51
CA SER A 293 -4.25 -18.29 13.98
C SER A 293 -4.95 -17.05 14.51
N GLY A 294 -5.78 -16.43 13.68
CA GLY A 294 -6.55 -15.25 14.06
C GLY A 294 -6.87 -14.33 12.91
N LYS A 295 -7.46 -13.18 13.26
CA LYS A 295 -7.75 -12.11 12.28
C LYS A 295 -6.56 -11.14 12.22
N PHE A 296 -6.05 -10.94 11.02
CA PHE A 296 -4.95 -10.03 10.72
C PHE A 296 -5.33 -9.08 9.58
N TYR A 297 -4.49 -8.07 9.37
CA TYR A 297 -4.63 -7.11 8.29
C TYR A 297 -3.38 -7.14 7.41
N ILE A 298 -3.56 -6.99 6.11
CA ILE A 298 -2.46 -6.97 5.16
C ILE A 298 -1.77 -5.60 5.25
N GLU A 299 -0.52 -5.58 5.69
CA GLU A 299 0.34 -4.39 5.68
C GLU A 299 0.93 -4.15 4.29
N SER A 300 1.44 -5.23 3.66
CA SER A 300 1.93 -5.20 2.28
C SER A 300 1.64 -6.51 1.58
N ASP A 301 1.53 -6.42 0.26
CA ASP A 301 1.32 -7.54 -0.64
C ASP A 301 2.32 -7.48 -1.80
N SER A 302 2.79 -8.66 -2.23
CA SER A 302 3.57 -8.86 -3.45
C SER A 302 3.02 -10.07 -4.18
N HIS A 303 2.40 -9.81 -5.33
CA HIS A 303 1.86 -10.82 -6.23
C HIS A 303 2.89 -11.17 -7.29
N LYS A 304 3.34 -12.41 -7.31
CA LYS A 304 4.32 -12.94 -8.26
C LYS A 304 3.65 -13.90 -9.23
N LEU A 305 3.98 -13.72 -10.48
CA LEU A 305 3.49 -14.55 -11.58
C LEU A 305 4.69 -15.18 -12.27
N ASP A 306 4.93 -16.43 -11.94
CA ASP A 306 6.05 -17.21 -12.45
C ASP A 306 5.54 -18.57 -12.91
N ASP A 307 6.02 -19.05 -14.07
CA ASP A 307 5.69 -20.35 -14.67
C ASP A 307 4.20 -20.73 -14.62
N ALA A 308 3.32 -19.75 -14.92
CA ALA A 308 1.88 -19.91 -14.88
C ALA A 308 1.28 -20.18 -13.47
N VAL A 309 2.02 -19.88 -12.42
CA VAL A 309 1.58 -19.94 -11.04
C VAL A 309 1.51 -18.52 -10.47
N HIS A 310 0.37 -18.18 -9.86
CA HIS A 310 0.21 -16.94 -9.12
C HIS A 310 0.41 -17.22 -7.64
N THR A 311 1.45 -16.64 -7.05
CA THR A 311 1.69 -16.65 -5.60
C THR A 311 1.62 -15.24 -5.03
N VAL A 312 1.32 -15.13 -3.75
CA VAL A 312 1.31 -13.85 -3.03
C VAL A 312 2.08 -13.97 -1.74
N ASP A 313 3.03 -13.06 -1.56
CA ASP A 313 3.69 -12.85 -0.28
C ASP A 313 2.99 -11.70 0.45
N LEU A 314 2.58 -11.95 1.68
CA LEU A 314 1.85 -11.00 2.52
C LEU A 314 2.64 -10.72 3.79
N LYS A 315 2.78 -9.44 4.15
CA LYS A 315 3.09 -9.05 5.53
C LYS A 315 1.80 -8.72 6.26
N LEU A 316 1.61 -9.34 7.41
CA LEU A 316 0.40 -9.19 8.20
C LEU A 316 0.69 -8.48 9.52
N THR A 317 -0.30 -7.73 9.99
CA THR A 317 -0.28 -7.06 11.30
C THR A 317 -1.56 -7.37 12.07
N SER A 318 -1.45 -7.46 13.39
CA SER A 318 -2.61 -7.63 14.29
C SER A 318 -3.43 -6.34 14.42
N GLU A 319 -2.83 -5.17 14.18
CA GLU A 319 -3.49 -3.88 14.27
C GLU A 319 -3.68 -3.25 12.89
N LEU A 320 -4.88 -2.74 12.65
CA LEU A 320 -5.18 -2.03 11.41
C LEU A 320 -4.51 -0.67 11.41
N GLU A 321 -3.57 -0.48 10.51
CA GLU A 321 -2.87 0.78 10.30
C GLU A 321 -3.47 1.61 9.16
N MET A 322 -3.05 2.87 9.06
CA MET A 322 -3.20 3.72 7.87
C MET A 322 -1.99 4.64 7.75
N ASP A 323 -1.72 5.10 6.55
CA ASP A 323 -0.70 6.14 6.32
C ASP A 323 -1.24 7.49 6.79
N LYS A 324 -0.85 7.88 8.01
CA LYS A 324 -1.26 9.15 8.62
C LYS A 324 -0.40 10.30 8.11
N LYS A 325 -1.05 11.33 7.59
CA LYS A 325 -0.42 12.59 7.18
C LYS A 325 -0.94 13.74 8.02
N GLY A 326 -0.06 14.69 8.29
CA GLY A 326 -0.41 15.91 9.02
C GLY A 326 -0.88 17.03 8.10
N GLU A 327 -1.72 17.95 8.63
CA GLU A 327 -1.97 19.22 7.97
C GLU A 327 -0.71 20.10 8.00
N SER A 328 -0.62 21.07 7.07
CA SER A 328 0.48 22.03 7.06
C SER A 328 0.52 22.83 8.34
N SER A 329 1.71 22.93 8.96
CA SER A 329 1.90 23.83 10.09
C SER A 329 1.58 25.27 9.64
N LYS A 330 0.80 25.98 10.44
CA LYS A 330 0.62 27.43 10.25
C LYS A 330 2.00 28.11 10.36
N LYS A 331 2.51 28.61 9.27
CA LYS A 331 3.51 29.68 9.28
C LYS A 331 2.80 31.01 9.37
#